data_3b95dee1a61d38eb6d5561123a2470a3
#
_entry.id   3b95dee1a61d38eb6d5561123a2470a3
#
_cell.length_a   1.000
_cell.length_b   1.000
_cell.length_c   1.000
_cell.angle_alpha   90.00
_cell.angle_beta   90.00
_cell.angle_gamma   90.00
#
_symmetry.space_group_name_H-M   'P 1'
#
loop_
_entity.id
_entity.type
_entity.pdbx_description
1 polymer ?
#
loop_
_entity_poly.entity_id
_entity_poly.type
_entity_poly.pdbx_seq_one_letter_code
_entity_poly.pdbx_strand_id
1 'polypeptide(L)'
;MIKIIQGNCIDKIKELEDNSIDCVVSSPPYFGLRDYGADGQFGLEKNYHDYLANTVKVFETFKPKLKDTATIWWNVGDSYSSGSRKTTTLQTVRKPKSNEISESKQKYLDGLIVRPPIQTGIKEKDLIMIPNRVAIALQEAGWYIRSEIIWHKPNPMPESVRDRPTSAHEKIWLITKNKKYYYDADAIKEPTTESTKQRYKSGWKGNEERDYVSGKQNHFSKYIGTEKSKQDALKGRNKRNVWTITTKPFKAAHFATFPPDLIEPCIKAGCPEGGTVLDPFSGAGTTGIVAKKFNRKAILIELNPEYNVIAKERINQQFGMFV
;
A
#
# COMPACT_ATOMS: atom_id res chain seq x y z
N MET A 1 18.63 -3.74 11.27
CA MET A 1 17.94 -3.52 12.59
C MET A 1 16.47 -3.32 12.31
N ILE A 2 15.59 -4.00 13.07
CA ILE A 2 14.14 -3.79 13.06
C ILE A 2 13.75 -3.37 14.48
N LYS A 3 12.99 -2.28 14.61
CA LYS A 3 12.45 -1.79 15.88
C LYS A 3 10.92 -1.88 15.82
N ILE A 4 10.31 -2.57 16.79
CA ILE A 4 8.86 -2.67 16.95
C ILE A 4 8.45 -1.81 18.14
N ILE A 5 7.47 -0.93 17.96
CA ILE A 5 6.99 0.03 18.95
C ILE A 5 5.49 -0.17 19.11
N GLN A 6 5.05 -0.50 20.31
CA GLN A 6 3.63 -0.60 20.62
C GLN A 6 3.04 0.77 20.95
N GLY A 7 1.89 1.08 20.36
CA GLY A 7 1.11 2.27 20.69
C GLY A 7 0.44 2.94 19.51
N ASN A 8 -0.24 4.03 19.80
CA ASN A 8 -0.88 4.85 18.75
C ASN A 8 0.17 5.45 17.82
N CYS A 9 -0.06 5.35 16.51
CA CYS A 9 0.90 5.78 15.50
C CYS A 9 1.26 7.27 15.62
N ILE A 10 0.28 8.14 15.84
CA ILE A 10 0.51 9.60 15.97
C ILE A 10 1.44 9.90 17.16
N ASP A 11 1.22 9.27 18.30
CA ASP A 11 2.02 9.51 19.49
C ASP A 11 3.44 8.94 19.34
N LYS A 12 3.54 7.73 18.80
CA LYS A 12 4.84 7.07 18.63
C LYS A 12 5.69 7.67 17.51
N ILE A 13 5.08 8.22 16.46
CA ILE A 13 5.81 8.95 15.43
C ILE A 13 6.45 10.23 16.00
N LYS A 14 5.79 10.95 16.91
CA LYS A 14 6.34 12.15 17.55
C LYS A 14 7.65 11.88 18.30
N GLU A 15 7.80 10.68 18.87
CA GLU A 15 9.00 10.25 19.61
C GLU A 15 10.20 9.93 18.70
N LEU A 16 9.99 9.81 17.38
CA LEU A 16 11.07 9.53 16.43
C LEU A 16 11.95 10.77 16.20
N GLU A 17 13.19 10.50 15.85
CA GLU A 17 14.16 11.53 15.46
C GLU A 17 13.73 12.22 14.15
N ASP A 18 13.87 13.54 14.09
CA ASP A 18 13.59 14.31 12.89
C ASP A 18 14.58 13.97 11.78
N ASN A 19 14.13 14.03 10.53
CA ASN A 19 14.94 13.78 9.34
C ASN A 19 15.66 12.41 9.33
N SER A 20 15.03 11.37 9.94
CA SER A 20 15.61 10.04 10.10
C SER A 20 15.00 8.97 9.17
N ILE A 21 13.83 9.22 8.58
CA ILE A 21 13.07 8.26 7.78
C ILE A 21 13.30 8.50 6.28
N ASP A 22 13.71 7.45 5.58
CA ASP A 22 13.94 7.47 4.13
C ASP A 22 12.68 7.06 3.34
N CYS A 23 11.86 6.18 3.90
CA CYS A 23 10.70 5.64 3.20
C CYS A 23 9.58 5.29 4.17
N VAL A 24 8.34 5.53 3.79
CA VAL A 24 7.15 5.01 4.48
C VAL A 24 6.46 4.02 3.55
N VAL A 25 6.17 2.82 4.05
CA VAL A 25 5.38 1.81 3.33
C VAL A 25 4.33 1.30 4.28
N SER A 26 3.06 1.55 3.98
CA SER A 26 1.98 1.17 4.91
C SER A 26 0.64 0.94 4.21
N SER A 27 -0.20 0.18 4.89
CA SER A 27 -1.62 0.02 4.60
C SER A 27 -2.38 0.30 5.89
N PRO A 28 -2.93 1.52 6.07
CA PRO A 28 -3.70 1.84 7.26
C PRO A 28 -4.97 0.98 7.31
N PRO A 29 -5.64 0.87 8.46
CA PRO A 29 -7.00 0.35 8.50
C PRO A 29 -7.89 1.13 7.54
N TYR A 30 -8.62 0.41 6.67
CA TYR A 30 -9.48 1.04 5.68
C TYR A 30 -10.79 1.53 6.30
N PHE A 31 -11.31 2.64 5.80
CA PHE A 31 -12.51 3.26 6.30
C PHE A 31 -13.71 2.30 6.30
N GLY A 32 -14.28 2.07 7.49
CA GLY A 32 -15.47 1.27 7.70
C GLY A 32 -15.38 -0.18 7.23
N LEU A 33 -14.17 -0.76 7.18
CA LEU A 33 -14.00 -2.12 6.68
C LEU A 33 -13.86 -3.15 7.80
N ARG A 34 -13.12 -2.83 8.86
CA ARG A 34 -12.81 -3.79 9.93
C ARG A 34 -12.69 -3.14 11.29
N ASP A 35 -13.17 -3.87 12.29
CA ASP A 35 -12.87 -3.63 13.69
C ASP A 35 -11.73 -4.56 14.12
N TYR A 36 -10.65 -3.98 14.63
CA TYR A 36 -9.48 -4.70 15.14
C TYR A 36 -9.50 -4.84 16.66
N GLY A 37 -10.58 -4.39 17.31
CA GLY A 37 -10.80 -4.53 18.75
C GLY A 37 -9.87 -3.68 19.62
N ALA A 38 -9.31 -2.61 19.10
CA ALA A 38 -8.42 -1.72 19.84
C ALA A 38 -9.02 -0.32 19.98
N ASP A 39 -9.07 0.19 21.21
CA ASP A 39 -9.56 1.55 21.47
C ASP A 39 -8.71 2.59 20.73
N GLY A 40 -9.37 3.54 20.08
CA GLY A 40 -8.70 4.59 19.31
C GLY A 40 -8.10 4.11 17.98
N GLN A 41 -8.53 2.94 17.48
CA GLN A 41 -8.11 2.46 16.18
C GLN A 41 -8.55 3.40 15.06
N PHE A 42 -7.73 3.45 14.03
CA PHE A 42 -8.00 4.12 12.76
C PHE A 42 -8.98 3.29 11.91
N GLY A 43 -9.83 3.93 11.10
CA GLY A 43 -10.73 3.28 10.15
C GLY A 43 -12.17 3.08 10.66
N LEU A 44 -12.48 3.41 11.92
CA LEU A 44 -13.84 3.36 12.49
C LEU A 44 -14.44 4.75 12.75
N GLU A 45 -13.94 5.76 12.06
CA GLU A 45 -14.47 7.11 12.14
C GLU A 45 -15.96 7.16 11.74
N LYS A 46 -16.72 8.07 12.33
CA LYS A 46 -18.16 8.21 12.10
C LYS A 46 -18.51 8.52 10.64
N ASN A 47 -17.61 9.22 9.96
CA ASN A 47 -17.78 9.61 8.57
C ASN A 47 -16.42 9.65 7.85
N TYR A 48 -16.46 9.67 6.52
CA TYR A 48 -15.23 9.66 5.73
C TYR A 48 -14.42 10.97 5.84
N HIS A 49 -15.04 12.10 6.17
CA HIS A 49 -14.33 13.37 6.38
C HIS A 49 -13.37 13.26 7.58
N ASP A 50 -13.85 12.67 8.68
CA ASP A 50 -13.02 12.45 9.87
C ASP A 50 -11.86 11.49 9.56
N TYR A 51 -12.10 10.44 8.75
CA TYR A 51 -11.06 9.54 8.27
C TYR A 51 -10.00 10.27 7.44
N LEU A 52 -10.42 11.16 6.52
CA LEU A 52 -9.50 11.97 5.72
C LEU A 52 -8.70 12.94 6.60
N ALA A 53 -9.36 13.63 7.53
CA ALA A 53 -8.70 14.52 8.47
C ALA A 53 -7.66 13.79 9.34
N ASN A 54 -8.00 12.61 9.84
CA ASN A 54 -7.07 11.76 10.58
C ASN A 54 -5.91 11.29 9.71
N THR A 55 -6.16 10.94 8.45
CA THR A 55 -5.09 10.58 7.50
C THR A 55 -4.13 11.75 7.29
N VAL A 56 -4.63 12.95 7.03
CA VAL A 56 -3.81 14.16 6.90
C VAL A 56 -3.01 14.39 8.17
N LYS A 57 -3.63 14.26 9.35
CA LYS A 57 -2.95 14.41 10.64
C LYS A 57 -1.79 13.42 10.82
N VAL A 58 -1.94 12.16 10.41
CA VAL A 58 -0.86 11.17 10.40
C VAL A 58 0.29 11.66 9.52
N PHE A 59 -0.01 12.12 8.31
CA PHE A 59 0.99 12.63 7.37
C PHE A 59 1.72 13.86 7.90
N GLU A 60 1.02 14.81 8.49
CA GLU A 60 1.65 15.99 9.13
C GLU A 60 2.53 15.59 10.34
N THR A 61 2.14 14.54 11.07
CA THR A 61 2.93 14.04 12.21
C THR A 61 4.27 13.44 11.78
N PHE A 62 4.32 12.69 10.68
CA PHE A 62 5.60 12.15 10.23
C PHE A 62 6.38 13.08 9.29
N LYS A 63 5.80 14.18 8.81
CA LYS A 63 6.47 15.13 7.90
C LYS A 63 7.83 15.61 8.40
N PRO A 64 8.01 16.06 9.67
CA PRO A 64 9.33 16.43 10.18
C PRO A 64 10.30 15.25 10.33
N LYS A 65 9.77 14.02 10.47
CA LYS A 65 10.59 12.81 10.63
C LYS A 65 11.17 12.32 9.30
N LEU A 66 10.56 12.73 8.20
CA LEU A 66 10.97 12.36 6.85
C LEU A 66 12.19 13.19 6.39
N LYS A 67 13.16 12.51 5.77
CA LYS A 67 14.19 13.17 4.98
C LYS A 67 13.57 13.93 3.81
N ASP A 68 14.27 14.92 3.30
CA ASP A 68 13.80 15.72 2.16
C ASP A 68 13.60 14.90 0.88
N THR A 69 14.32 13.79 0.77
CA THR A 69 14.25 12.85 -0.34
C THR A 69 13.33 11.66 -0.09
N ALA A 70 12.63 11.63 1.04
CA ALA A 70 11.81 10.48 1.42
C ALA A 70 10.63 10.25 0.48
N THR A 71 10.24 8.97 0.37
CA THR A 71 9.06 8.52 -0.36
C THR A 71 8.04 7.86 0.55
N ILE A 72 6.78 7.93 0.17
CA ILE A 72 5.67 7.30 0.89
C ILE A 72 4.88 6.45 -0.10
N TRP A 73 4.66 5.20 0.27
CA TRP A 73 3.87 4.24 -0.49
C TRP A 73 2.67 3.82 0.36
N TRP A 74 1.52 4.39 0.03
CA TRP A 74 0.31 4.31 0.85
C TRP A 74 -0.74 3.47 0.17
N ASN A 75 -0.96 2.24 0.66
CA ASN A 75 -1.95 1.31 0.11
C ASN A 75 -3.30 1.55 0.78
N VAL A 76 -4.33 1.82 -0.02
CA VAL A 76 -5.68 2.08 0.47
C VAL A 76 -6.71 1.35 -0.39
N GLY A 77 -7.60 0.60 0.26
CA GLY A 77 -8.77 0.01 -0.38
C GLY A 77 -9.99 0.94 -0.32
N ASP A 78 -10.95 0.66 -1.16
CA ASP A 78 -12.21 1.40 -1.24
C ASP A 78 -13.38 0.59 -0.67
N SER A 79 -14.47 1.28 -0.40
CA SER A 79 -15.71 0.69 0.09
C SER A 79 -16.93 1.38 -0.51
N TYR A 80 -18.09 0.72 -0.42
CA TYR A 80 -19.36 1.25 -0.89
C TYR A 80 -20.18 1.78 0.28
N SER A 81 -20.89 2.90 0.07
CA SER A 81 -21.90 3.39 1.00
C SER A 81 -23.00 2.35 1.09
N SER A 82 -23.10 1.66 2.23
CA SER A 82 -24.15 0.67 2.45
C SER A 82 -25.37 1.36 3.04
N GLY A 83 -26.50 1.30 2.32
CA GLY A 83 -27.78 1.67 2.88
C GLY A 83 -28.07 0.89 4.16
N SER A 84 -28.85 1.52 5.02
CA SER A 84 -29.26 1.00 6.32
C SER A 84 -29.86 -0.43 6.24
N ARG A 85 -29.01 -1.42 6.10
CA ARG A 85 -29.34 -2.65 6.82
C ARG A 85 -29.02 -2.31 8.26
N LYS A 86 -30.08 -2.14 9.07
CA LYS A 86 -30.01 -1.96 10.52
C LYS A 86 -28.73 -2.61 11.01
N THR A 87 -27.88 -1.83 11.68
CA THR A 87 -26.73 -2.33 12.41
C THR A 87 -27.08 -3.71 12.89
N THR A 88 -26.53 -4.74 12.26
CA THR A 88 -26.76 -6.07 12.75
C THR A 88 -25.89 -6.13 13.98
N THR A 89 -26.43 -5.60 15.08
CA THR A 89 -26.00 -5.95 16.41
C THR A 89 -25.71 -7.46 16.35
N LEU A 90 -24.67 -7.94 17.01
CA LEU A 90 -24.28 -9.34 17.16
C LEU A 90 -25.44 -10.37 17.25
N GLN A 91 -26.68 -9.91 17.41
CA GLN A 91 -27.92 -10.68 17.55
C GLN A 91 -28.50 -11.23 16.23
N THR A 92 -28.03 -10.82 15.05
CA THR A 92 -28.59 -11.29 13.76
C THR A 92 -27.65 -12.16 12.93
N VAL A 93 -26.49 -12.51 13.42
CA VAL A 93 -25.82 -13.72 12.96
C VAL A 93 -26.72 -14.87 13.42
N ARG A 94 -27.42 -15.56 12.49
CA ARG A 94 -28.20 -16.76 12.80
C ARG A 94 -27.34 -17.61 13.73
N LYS A 95 -27.71 -17.69 15.01
CA LYS A 95 -27.06 -18.60 15.96
C LYS A 95 -27.02 -19.98 15.29
N PRO A 96 -25.87 -20.60 15.10
CA PRO A 96 -25.83 -21.96 14.67
C PRO A 96 -26.64 -22.81 15.69
N LYS A 97 -27.41 -23.73 15.20
CA LYS A 97 -28.31 -24.59 16.02
C LYS A 97 -27.57 -25.55 16.97
N SER A 98 -26.28 -25.45 17.13
CA SER A 98 -25.45 -26.23 18.04
C SER A 98 -24.70 -25.33 19.02
N ASN A 99 -24.76 -25.70 20.31
CA ASN A 99 -24.19 -24.93 21.44
C ASN A 99 -22.65 -24.90 21.52
N GLU A 100 -21.96 -25.35 20.50
CA GLU A 100 -20.49 -25.35 20.48
C GLU A 100 -20.00 -24.45 19.35
N ILE A 101 -19.87 -23.17 19.63
CA ILE A 101 -19.04 -22.29 18.81
C ILE A 101 -17.60 -22.56 19.25
N SER A 102 -16.78 -23.18 18.39
CA SER A 102 -15.37 -23.35 18.68
C SER A 102 -14.73 -21.96 18.86
N GLU A 103 -13.73 -21.85 19.77
CA GLU A 103 -12.99 -20.60 20.01
C GLU A 103 -12.46 -19.96 18.72
N SER A 104 -12.08 -20.77 17.74
CA SER A 104 -11.67 -20.32 16.41
C SER A 104 -12.81 -19.64 15.63
N LYS A 105 -14.05 -20.05 15.86
CA LYS A 105 -15.24 -19.47 15.21
C LYS A 105 -15.69 -18.19 15.93
N GLN A 106 -15.48 -18.11 17.23
CA GLN A 106 -15.69 -16.88 18.01
C GLN A 106 -14.68 -15.83 17.61
N LYS A 107 -13.38 -16.15 17.54
CA LYS A 107 -12.33 -15.26 17.01
C LYS A 107 -12.59 -14.80 15.57
N TYR A 108 -13.22 -15.64 14.73
CA TYR A 108 -13.63 -15.27 13.37
C TYR A 108 -14.79 -14.25 13.37
N LEU A 109 -15.67 -14.31 14.36
CA LEU A 109 -16.78 -13.37 14.54
C LEU A 109 -16.29 -12.02 15.11
N ASP A 110 -15.23 -12.02 15.90
CA ASP A 110 -14.63 -10.82 16.50
C ASP A 110 -13.87 -9.94 15.48
N GLY A 111 -13.54 -10.49 14.32
CA GLY A 111 -13.02 -9.74 13.16
C GLY A 111 -14.11 -9.31 12.19
N LEU A 112 -15.26 -8.89 12.68
CA LEU A 112 -16.44 -8.57 11.87
C LEU A 112 -16.13 -7.49 10.82
N ILE A 113 -16.51 -7.79 9.58
CA ILE A 113 -16.56 -6.80 8.51
C ILE A 113 -17.57 -5.73 8.93
N VAL A 114 -17.07 -4.57 9.32
CA VAL A 114 -17.87 -3.38 9.52
C VAL A 114 -18.20 -2.81 8.15
N ARG A 115 -19.44 -2.45 7.91
CA ARG A 115 -19.83 -1.74 6.68
C ARG A 115 -20.00 -0.28 7.01
N PRO A 116 -19.37 0.64 6.25
CA PRO A 116 -19.55 2.05 6.50
C PRO A 116 -21.04 2.40 6.41
N PRO A 117 -21.57 3.20 7.35
CA PRO A 117 -22.94 3.71 7.27
C PRO A 117 -23.10 4.58 6.02
N ILE A 118 -24.36 4.91 5.68
CA ILE A 118 -24.63 5.92 4.64
C ILE A 118 -23.92 7.22 5.06
N GLN A 119 -23.07 7.71 4.16
CA GLN A 119 -22.30 8.91 4.40
C GLN A 119 -23.10 10.15 3.95
N THR A 120 -23.02 11.24 4.72
CA THR A 120 -23.65 12.51 4.31
C THR A 120 -23.11 12.93 2.93
N GLY A 121 -24.02 13.16 2.00
CA GLY A 121 -23.68 13.56 0.63
C GLY A 121 -23.27 12.43 -0.32
N ILE A 122 -23.28 11.16 0.15
CA ILE A 122 -23.04 9.98 -0.69
C ILE A 122 -24.28 9.10 -0.66
N LYS A 123 -24.80 8.76 -1.83
CA LYS A 123 -26.01 7.93 -1.95
C LYS A 123 -25.71 6.48 -1.57
N GLU A 124 -26.76 5.77 -1.19
CA GLU A 124 -26.68 4.31 -1.00
C GLU A 124 -26.15 3.63 -2.27
N LYS A 125 -25.26 2.65 -2.12
CA LYS A 125 -24.56 1.91 -3.18
C LYS A 125 -23.50 2.71 -3.95
N ASP A 126 -23.31 4.00 -3.72
CA ASP A 126 -22.20 4.72 -4.33
C ASP A 126 -20.85 4.20 -3.79
N LEU A 127 -19.85 4.13 -4.66
CA LEU A 127 -18.46 3.96 -4.27
C LEU A 127 -18.00 5.21 -3.50
N ILE A 128 -17.47 5.04 -2.29
CA ILE A 128 -17.07 6.18 -1.44
C ILE A 128 -15.83 6.90 -2.01
N MET A 129 -15.04 6.21 -2.82
CA MET A 129 -13.82 6.72 -3.45
C MET A 129 -12.73 7.14 -2.42
N ILE A 130 -12.63 6.41 -1.31
CA ILE A 130 -11.68 6.70 -0.23
C ILE A 130 -10.25 6.88 -0.75
N PRO A 131 -9.67 5.99 -1.58
CA PRO A 131 -8.30 6.16 -2.06
C PRO A 131 -8.10 7.49 -2.78
N ASN A 132 -9.05 7.87 -3.64
CA ASN A 132 -8.98 9.12 -4.41
C ASN A 132 -9.13 10.34 -3.51
N ARG A 133 -10.06 10.30 -2.55
CA ARG A 133 -10.27 11.39 -1.58
C ARG A 133 -9.04 11.59 -0.70
N VAL A 134 -8.40 10.51 -0.27
CA VAL A 134 -7.12 10.55 0.47
C VAL A 134 -6.05 11.27 -0.37
N ALA A 135 -5.90 10.91 -1.63
CA ALA A 135 -4.92 11.54 -2.51
C ALA A 135 -5.20 13.05 -2.70
N ILE A 136 -6.46 13.42 -2.91
CA ILE A 136 -6.89 14.83 -3.06
C ILE A 136 -6.62 15.60 -1.76
N ALA A 137 -7.06 15.08 -0.61
CA ALA A 137 -6.84 15.73 0.69
C ALA A 137 -5.35 15.94 1.00
N LEU A 138 -4.51 14.95 0.68
CA LEU A 138 -3.05 15.09 0.86
C LEU A 138 -2.44 16.09 -0.13
N GLN A 139 -2.94 16.14 -1.37
CA GLN A 139 -2.51 17.14 -2.35
C GLN A 139 -2.86 18.56 -1.88
N GLU A 140 -4.07 18.76 -1.36
CA GLU A 140 -4.53 20.03 -0.77
C GLU A 140 -3.73 20.41 0.48
N ALA A 141 -3.26 19.41 1.26
CA ALA A 141 -2.34 19.61 2.39
C ALA A 141 -0.87 19.83 1.97
N GLY A 142 -0.60 20.00 0.66
CA GLY A 142 0.71 20.37 0.13
C GLY A 142 1.66 19.20 -0.15
N TRP A 143 1.17 17.95 -0.18
CA TRP A 143 1.96 16.80 -0.58
C TRP A 143 1.96 16.60 -2.09
N TYR A 144 3.04 16.03 -2.63
CA TYR A 144 3.13 15.68 -4.05
C TYR A 144 2.61 14.27 -4.28
N ILE A 145 1.50 14.12 -5.01
CA ILE A 145 1.00 12.83 -5.48
C ILE A 145 1.73 12.50 -6.79
N ARG A 146 2.67 11.57 -6.73
CA ARG A 146 3.60 11.28 -7.85
C ARG A 146 3.09 10.21 -8.79
N SER A 147 2.40 9.21 -8.27
CA SER A 147 1.86 8.12 -9.08
C SER A 147 0.71 7.44 -8.37
N GLU A 148 -0.29 7.04 -9.16
CA GLU A 148 -1.27 6.04 -8.81
C GLU A 148 -0.77 4.69 -9.30
N ILE A 149 -0.75 3.71 -8.40
CA ILE A 149 -0.39 2.33 -8.71
C ILE A 149 -1.61 1.46 -8.41
N ILE A 150 -1.99 0.64 -9.39
CA ILE A 150 -3.08 -0.31 -9.25
C ILE A 150 -2.51 -1.67 -8.85
N TRP A 151 -2.83 -2.13 -7.67
CA TRP A 151 -2.61 -3.52 -7.29
C TRP A 151 -3.78 -4.36 -7.80
N HIS A 152 -3.61 -4.98 -8.95
CA HIS A 152 -4.54 -5.96 -9.49
C HIS A 152 -4.39 -7.30 -8.78
N LYS A 153 -5.50 -7.81 -8.23
CA LYS A 153 -5.60 -9.08 -7.52
C LYS A 153 -6.23 -10.12 -8.45
N PRO A 154 -5.48 -11.07 -9.01
CA PRO A 154 -6.05 -12.09 -9.91
C PRO A 154 -6.98 -13.06 -9.17
N ASN A 155 -6.88 -13.12 -7.84
CA ASN A 155 -7.71 -13.92 -6.94
C ASN A 155 -8.43 -13.03 -5.89
N PRO A 156 -9.33 -12.11 -6.31
CA PRO A 156 -10.05 -11.26 -5.37
C PRO A 156 -11.03 -12.09 -4.53
N MET A 157 -11.43 -11.56 -3.35
CA MET A 157 -12.53 -12.17 -2.60
C MET A 157 -13.80 -12.17 -3.46
N PRO A 158 -14.51 -13.29 -3.54
CA PRO A 158 -15.80 -13.34 -4.25
C PRO A 158 -16.81 -12.36 -3.65
N GLU A 159 -17.50 -11.63 -4.49
CA GLU A 159 -18.58 -10.73 -4.11
C GLU A 159 -19.92 -11.25 -4.67
N SER A 160 -20.95 -11.29 -3.83
CA SER A 160 -22.30 -11.70 -4.26
C SER A 160 -23.10 -10.53 -4.87
N VAL A 161 -22.45 -9.64 -5.60
CA VAL A 161 -23.07 -8.50 -6.27
C VAL A 161 -23.41 -8.86 -7.72
N ARG A 162 -24.54 -8.33 -8.22
CA ARG A 162 -25.03 -8.61 -9.58
C ARG A 162 -25.26 -7.33 -10.41
N ASP A 163 -25.08 -6.17 -9.82
CA ASP A 163 -25.35 -4.86 -10.43
C ASP A 163 -24.07 -4.04 -10.68
N ARG A 164 -22.90 -4.64 -10.49
CA ARG A 164 -21.59 -4.08 -10.81
C ARG A 164 -20.52 -5.19 -10.93
N PRO A 165 -19.38 -4.91 -11.58
CA PRO A 165 -18.24 -5.82 -11.57
C PRO A 165 -17.69 -6.04 -10.15
N THR A 166 -17.13 -7.23 -9.91
CA THR A 166 -16.38 -7.54 -8.69
C THR A 166 -15.13 -6.67 -8.58
N SER A 167 -14.89 -6.10 -7.40
CA SER A 167 -13.68 -5.31 -7.14
C SER A 167 -12.45 -6.21 -7.08
N ALA A 168 -11.53 -6.04 -8.02
CA ALA A 168 -10.33 -6.87 -8.14
C ALA A 168 -9.03 -6.07 -7.99
N HIS A 169 -9.08 -4.88 -7.41
CA HIS A 169 -7.89 -4.05 -7.22
C HIS A 169 -7.96 -3.18 -5.96
N GLU A 170 -6.79 -2.74 -5.55
CA GLU A 170 -6.57 -1.66 -4.58
C GLU A 170 -5.60 -0.63 -5.17
N LYS A 171 -5.47 0.52 -4.53
CA LYS A 171 -4.58 1.59 -4.97
C LYS A 171 -3.43 1.77 -4.00
N ILE A 172 -2.24 1.97 -4.56
CA ILE A 172 -1.07 2.43 -3.83
C ILE A 172 -0.70 3.81 -4.39
N TRP A 173 -0.60 4.78 -3.50
CA TRP A 173 -0.17 6.11 -3.86
C TRP A 173 1.31 6.28 -3.58
N LEU A 174 2.10 6.67 -4.58
CA LEU A 174 3.45 7.19 -4.38
C LEU A 174 3.33 8.68 -4.07
N ILE A 175 3.72 9.05 -2.87
CA ILE A 175 3.58 10.41 -2.33
C ILE A 175 4.95 10.88 -1.86
N THR A 176 5.23 12.18 -1.99
CA THR A 176 6.48 12.78 -1.53
C THR A 176 6.27 14.14 -0.89
N LYS A 177 7.16 14.50 0.02
CA LYS A 177 7.20 15.82 0.67
C LYS A 177 7.68 16.91 -0.29
N ASN A 178 8.61 16.57 -1.18
CA ASN A 178 9.26 17.48 -2.09
C ASN A 178 9.18 17.00 -3.55
N LYS A 179 9.34 17.91 -4.51
CA LYS A 179 9.40 17.57 -5.95
C LYS A 179 10.61 16.73 -6.34
N LYS A 180 11.72 16.80 -5.58
CA LYS A 180 12.91 15.97 -5.74
C LYS A 180 12.94 14.95 -4.61
N TYR A 181 13.06 13.68 -4.95
CA TYR A 181 13.04 12.58 -4.00
C TYR A 181 13.92 11.43 -4.50
N TYR A 182 14.22 10.50 -3.61
CA TYR A 182 14.95 9.28 -3.96
C TYR A 182 14.03 8.33 -4.74
N TYR A 183 14.51 7.83 -5.88
CA TYR A 183 13.80 6.81 -6.63
C TYR A 183 14.77 5.99 -7.47
N ASP A 184 14.98 4.73 -7.09
CA ASP A 184 15.81 3.78 -7.84
C ASP A 184 14.94 3.02 -8.86
N ALA A 185 14.84 3.58 -10.05
CA ALA A 185 14.10 2.96 -11.15
C ALA A 185 14.73 1.65 -11.62
N ASP A 186 16.05 1.52 -11.53
CA ASP A 186 16.79 0.35 -12.01
C ASP A 186 16.55 -0.86 -11.12
N ALA A 187 16.39 -0.67 -9.82
CA ALA A 187 16.12 -1.72 -8.85
C ALA A 187 14.78 -2.47 -9.07
N ILE A 188 13.86 -1.88 -9.83
CA ILE A 188 12.51 -2.43 -10.05
C ILE A 188 12.13 -2.58 -11.53
N LYS A 189 13.11 -2.52 -12.45
CA LYS A 189 12.85 -2.73 -13.88
C LYS A 189 12.12 -4.03 -14.16
N GLU A 190 11.20 -3.97 -15.11
CA GLU A 190 10.58 -5.16 -15.67
C GLU A 190 11.46 -5.75 -16.78
N PRO A 191 11.53 -7.08 -16.92
CA PRO A 191 12.31 -7.69 -17.98
C PRO A 191 11.79 -7.25 -19.36
N THR A 192 12.71 -7.04 -20.28
CA THR A 192 12.39 -6.76 -21.68
C THR A 192 11.84 -8.03 -22.33
N THR A 193 10.78 -7.89 -23.15
CA THR A 193 10.20 -9.01 -23.89
C THR A 193 11.17 -9.54 -24.95
N GLU A 194 11.11 -10.84 -25.25
CA GLU A 194 11.95 -11.45 -26.27
C GLU A 194 11.78 -10.80 -27.65
N SER A 195 10.57 -10.41 -28.01
CA SER A 195 10.32 -9.66 -29.26
C SER A 195 11.06 -8.33 -29.31
N THR A 196 11.16 -7.63 -28.19
CA THR A 196 11.94 -6.39 -28.10
C THR A 196 13.45 -6.68 -28.20
N LYS A 197 13.95 -7.71 -27.52
CA LYS A 197 15.35 -8.11 -27.60
C LYS A 197 15.75 -8.51 -29.04
N GLN A 198 14.90 -9.29 -29.73
CA GLN A 198 15.11 -9.66 -31.11
C GLN A 198 15.14 -8.45 -32.03
N ARG A 199 14.21 -7.50 -31.85
CA ARG A 199 14.16 -6.25 -32.62
C ARG A 199 15.45 -5.45 -32.48
N TYR A 200 16.03 -5.37 -31.30
CA TYR A 200 17.30 -4.70 -31.11
C TYR A 200 18.49 -5.49 -31.67
N LYS A 201 18.46 -6.84 -31.62
CA LYS A 201 19.50 -7.70 -32.20
C LYS A 201 19.50 -7.62 -33.73
N SER A 202 18.34 -7.53 -34.35
CA SER A 202 18.20 -7.40 -35.82
C SER A 202 18.57 -6.02 -36.38
N GLY A 203 19.10 -5.14 -35.55
CA GLY A 203 19.53 -3.81 -35.98
C GLY A 203 18.40 -2.86 -36.33
N TRP A 204 17.22 -3.04 -35.70
CA TRP A 204 16.09 -2.14 -35.92
C TRP A 204 16.51 -0.69 -35.73
N LYS A 205 16.64 0.01 -36.83
CA LYS A 205 16.78 1.46 -36.88
C LYS A 205 15.38 2.01 -36.76
N GLY A 206 15.00 2.67 -35.71
CA GLY A 206 13.65 3.24 -35.57
C GLY A 206 13.14 3.84 -36.89
N ASN A 207 11.85 4.03 -37.04
CA ASN A 207 11.30 4.63 -38.30
C ASN A 207 11.98 5.99 -38.54
N GLU A 208 13.02 6.00 -39.36
CA GLU A 208 13.70 7.21 -39.83
C GLU A 208 12.79 8.10 -40.67
N GLU A 209 11.62 7.57 -41.13
CA GLU A 209 10.74 8.20 -42.10
C GLU A 209 9.36 8.63 -41.59
N ARG A 210 9.16 8.74 -40.28
CA ARG A 210 7.96 9.43 -39.85
C ARG A 210 8.29 10.90 -39.59
N ASP A 211 8.12 11.70 -40.66
CA ASP A 211 7.93 13.15 -40.55
C ASP A 211 6.72 13.44 -39.65
N TYR A 212 6.98 13.58 -38.37
CA TYR A 212 6.01 14.20 -37.49
C TYR A 212 6.07 15.73 -37.71
N VAL A 213 5.19 16.17 -38.58
CA VAL A 213 4.84 17.57 -38.73
C VAL A 213 4.32 18.04 -37.36
N SER A 214 5.12 18.73 -36.66
CA SER A 214 4.93 19.75 -35.60
C SER A 214 5.93 19.62 -34.46
N GLY A 215 6.76 20.61 -34.38
CA GLY A 215 7.82 20.85 -33.43
C GLY A 215 7.49 20.55 -31.98
N LYS A 216 8.27 19.68 -31.42
CA LYS A 216 8.70 19.53 -30.02
C LYS A 216 9.03 18.08 -29.58
N GLN A 217 9.04 17.10 -30.47
CA GLN A 217 9.39 15.70 -30.12
C GLN A 217 10.76 15.21 -30.66
N ASN A 218 11.63 16.09 -31.13
CA ASN A 218 12.89 15.70 -31.76
C ASN A 218 13.95 15.09 -30.81
N HIS A 219 13.76 15.11 -29.49
CA HIS A 219 14.71 14.48 -28.57
C HIS A 219 14.56 12.98 -28.46
N PHE A 220 13.37 12.43 -28.68
CA PHE A 220 13.11 11.00 -28.55
C PHE A 220 13.63 10.19 -29.76
N SER A 221 13.55 10.75 -30.97
CA SER A 221 14.00 10.08 -32.18
C SER A 221 15.51 9.93 -32.28
N LYS A 222 16.27 10.88 -31.74
CA LYS A 222 17.74 10.84 -31.75
C LYS A 222 18.35 9.81 -30.79
N TYR A 223 17.58 9.38 -29.78
CA TYR A 223 18.04 8.39 -28.80
C TYR A 223 17.75 6.95 -29.25
N ILE A 224 16.65 6.72 -29.99
CA ILE A 224 16.25 5.41 -30.47
C ILE A 224 17.24 4.96 -31.57
N GLY A 225 17.83 3.77 -31.39
CA GLY A 225 18.79 3.19 -32.33
C GLY A 225 20.26 3.38 -31.97
N THR A 226 20.59 4.17 -30.95
CA THR A 226 21.97 4.29 -30.47
C THR A 226 22.37 3.02 -29.70
N GLU A 227 23.68 2.73 -29.62
CA GLU A 227 24.19 1.61 -28.80
C GLU A 227 23.78 1.77 -27.33
N LYS A 228 23.72 2.97 -26.82
CA LYS A 228 23.22 3.25 -25.48
C LYS A 228 21.78 2.86 -25.32
N SER A 229 20.89 3.18 -26.29
CA SER A 229 19.47 2.79 -26.22
C SER A 229 19.27 1.29 -26.29
N LYS A 230 20.12 0.57 -27.05
CA LYS A 230 20.12 -0.89 -27.11
C LYS A 230 20.54 -1.50 -25.75
N GLN A 231 21.62 -0.99 -25.16
CA GLN A 231 22.09 -1.44 -23.85
C GLN A 231 21.05 -1.17 -22.76
N ASP A 232 20.41 0.00 -22.77
CA ASP A 232 19.37 0.34 -21.77
C ASP A 232 18.11 -0.52 -21.97
N ALA A 233 17.73 -0.83 -23.21
CA ALA A 233 16.64 -1.75 -23.50
C ALA A 233 16.92 -3.19 -23.05
N LEU A 234 18.17 -3.63 -23.05
CA LEU A 234 18.58 -4.94 -22.54
C LEU A 234 18.54 -5.03 -21.01
N LYS A 235 18.75 -3.91 -20.31
CA LYS A 235 18.65 -3.82 -18.84
C LYS A 235 17.22 -3.94 -18.33
N GLY A 236 16.21 -3.87 -19.18
CA GLY A 236 14.81 -3.90 -18.83
C GLY A 236 14.11 -2.56 -19.12
N ARG A 237 12.81 -2.55 -18.87
CA ARG A 237 11.97 -1.35 -19.04
C ARG A 237 11.50 -0.83 -17.66
N ASN A 238 11.17 0.44 -17.59
CA ASN A 238 10.59 1.02 -16.37
C ASN A 238 9.34 0.25 -15.96
N LYS A 239 9.23 0.00 -14.66
CA LYS A 239 8.07 -0.67 -14.09
C LYS A 239 6.81 0.15 -14.34
N ARG A 240 5.78 -0.52 -14.86
CA ARG A 240 4.46 0.08 -15.09
C ARG A 240 3.69 0.16 -13.78
N ASN A 241 2.65 0.98 -13.74
CA ASN A 241 1.87 1.25 -12.54
C ASN A 241 0.65 0.31 -12.33
N VAL A 242 0.51 -0.75 -13.11
CA VAL A 242 -0.47 -1.82 -12.85
C VAL A 242 0.30 -3.09 -12.47
N TRP A 243 0.16 -3.51 -11.22
CA TRP A 243 0.89 -4.63 -10.65
C TRP A 243 -0.06 -5.80 -10.39
N THR A 244 0.12 -6.90 -11.10
CA THR A 244 -0.66 -8.13 -10.90
C THR A 244 0.06 -8.98 -9.85
N ILE A 245 -0.49 -9.00 -8.64
CA ILE A 245 0.11 -9.71 -7.49
C ILE A 245 -0.99 -10.45 -6.74
N THR A 246 -0.81 -11.75 -6.60
CA THR A 246 -1.75 -12.64 -5.91
C THR A 246 -1.76 -12.35 -4.42
N THR A 247 -2.95 -12.29 -3.83
CA THR A 247 -3.11 -12.28 -2.38
C THR A 247 -2.64 -13.60 -1.79
N LYS A 248 -1.85 -13.55 -0.72
CA LYS A 248 -1.37 -14.75 -0.02
C LYS A 248 -2.09 -14.84 1.32
N PRO A 249 -2.81 -15.94 1.62
CA PRO A 249 -3.40 -16.12 2.93
C PRO A 249 -2.31 -16.25 3.99
N PHE A 250 -2.50 -15.56 5.09
CA PHE A 250 -1.61 -15.68 6.23
C PHE A 250 -2.34 -16.39 7.38
N LYS A 251 -1.90 -17.63 7.70
CA LYS A 251 -2.61 -18.53 8.64
C LYS A 251 -2.63 -18.04 10.09
N ALA A 252 -1.62 -17.28 10.53
CA ALA A 252 -1.50 -16.84 11.91
C ALA A 252 -2.19 -15.49 12.21
N ALA A 253 -2.54 -14.70 11.18
CA ALA A 253 -3.30 -13.47 11.36
C ALA A 253 -4.67 -13.63 10.71
N HIS A 254 -5.72 -13.42 11.46
CA HIS A 254 -7.11 -13.47 10.96
C HIS A 254 -7.45 -12.33 9.99
N PHE A 255 -6.50 -11.44 9.69
CA PHE A 255 -6.69 -10.24 8.90
C PHE A 255 -5.79 -10.20 7.66
N ALA A 256 -6.29 -9.58 6.59
CA ALA A 256 -5.57 -9.45 5.34
C ALA A 256 -4.33 -8.56 5.52
N THR A 257 -3.16 -9.16 5.43
CA THR A 257 -1.89 -8.44 5.28
C THR A 257 -1.56 -8.33 3.80
N PHE A 258 -0.97 -7.23 3.37
CA PHE A 258 -0.46 -7.16 2.00
C PHE A 258 0.69 -8.18 1.82
N PRO A 259 0.79 -8.81 0.62
CA PRO A 259 1.83 -9.79 0.38
C PRO A 259 3.21 -9.10 0.28
N PRO A 260 4.31 -9.76 0.71
CA PRO A 260 5.66 -9.23 0.59
C PRO A 260 6.00 -8.74 -0.81
N ASP A 261 5.55 -9.46 -1.84
CA ASP A 261 5.81 -9.16 -3.25
C ASP A 261 5.23 -7.80 -3.68
N LEU A 262 4.21 -7.30 -2.96
CA LEU A 262 3.59 -6.00 -3.24
C LEU A 262 4.48 -4.84 -2.80
N ILE A 263 5.13 -4.97 -1.66
CA ILE A 263 5.90 -3.88 -1.06
C ILE A 263 7.40 -3.96 -1.37
N GLU A 264 7.86 -5.08 -1.89
CA GLU A 264 9.24 -5.24 -2.36
C GLU A 264 9.65 -4.13 -3.36
N PRO A 265 8.90 -3.88 -4.45
CA PRO A 265 9.23 -2.79 -5.37
C PRO A 265 9.14 -1.41 -4.71
N CYS A 266 8.23 -1.21 -3.75
CA CYS A 266 8.11 0.06 -3.03
C CYS A 266 9.39 0.36 -2.21
N ILE A 267 9.87 -0.64 -1.47
CA ILE A 267 11.07 -0.50 -0.63
C ILE A 267 12.33 -0.37 -1.50
N LYS A 268 12.47 -1.20 -2.55
CA LYS A 268 13.64 -1.15 -3.43
C LYS A 268 13.76 0.17 -4.18
N ALA A 269 12.65 0.70 -4.68
CA ALA A 269 12.66 1.96 -5.40
C ALA A 269 12.70 3.18 -4.47
N GLY A 270 12.02 3.11 -3.32
CA GLY A 270 11.79 4.28 -2.46
C GLY A 270 12.74 4.44 -1.28
N CYS A 271 13.54 3.42 -0.95
CA CYS A 271 14.47 3.47 0.18
C CYS A 271 15.89 3.10 -0.24
N PRO A 272 16.90 3.95 -0.02
CA PRO A 272 18.29 3.58 -0.28
C PRO A 272 18.73 2.41 0.60
N GLU A 273 19.77 1.67 0.19
CA GLU A 273 20.38 0.65 1.05
C GLU A 273 20.90 1.27 2.34
N GLY A 274 20.69 0.55 3.46
CA GLY A 274 20.99 1.08 4.80
C GLY A 274 20.01 2.11 5.33
N GLY A 275 19.09 2.62 4.49
CA GLY A 275 18.05 3.57 4.86
C GLY A 275 16.98 2.98 5.80
N THR A 276 16.12 3.83 6.33
CA THR A 276 15.10 3.47 7.32
C THR A 276 13.71 3.52 6.70
N VAL A 277 12.98 2.40 6.77
CA VAL A 277 11.57 2.28 6.39
C VAL A 277 10.71 2.40 7.65
N LEU A 278 9.68 3.25 7.60
CA LEU A 278 8.64 3.35 8.63
C LEU A 278 7.35 2.71 8.15
N ASP A 279 6.73 1.90 9.00
CA ASP A 279 5.36 1.45 8.84
C ASP A 279 4.56 1.80 10.11
N PRO A 280 3.70 2.84 10.05
CA PRO A 280 2.92 3.30 11.21
C PRO A 280 1.70 2.41 11.53
N PHE A 281 1.39 1.40 10.70
CA PHE A 281 0.31 0.44 10.88
C PHE A 281 0.79 -0.97 10.53
N SER A 282 1.84 -1.42 11.24
CA SER A 282 2.67 -2.53 10.78
C SER A 282 2.01 -3.92 10.86
N GLY A 283 0.92 -4.06 11.61
CA GLY A 283 0.22 -5.33 11.75
C GLY A 283 1.20 -6.47 12.09
N ALA A 284 1.19 -7.51 11.27
CA ALA A 284 2.04 -8.68 11.44
C ALA A 284 3.52 -8.49 10.95
N GLY A 285 3.98 -7.26 10.74
CA GLY A 285 5.38 -6.93 10.52
C GLY A 285 5.95 -7.23 9.13
N THR A 286 5.11 -7.36 8.10
CA THR A 286 5.55 -7.70 6.74
C THR A 286 6.55 -6.68 6.18
N THR A 287 6.33 -5.38 6.43
CA THR A 287 7.24 -4.30 6.02
C THR A 287 8.64 -4.47 6.61
N GLY A 288 8.74 -4.84 7.89
CA GLY A 288 10.02 -5.08 8.55
C GLY A 288 10.79 -6.25 7.94
N ILE A 289 10.08 -7.33 7.64
CA ILE A 289 10.66 -8.52 7.00
C ILE A 289 11.24 -8.16 5.64
N VAL A 290 10.48 -7.45 4.80
CA VAL A 290 10.92 -7.08 3.45
C VAL A 290 12.07 -6.04 3.52
N ALA A 291 11.98 -5.05 4.39
CA ALA A 291 13.05 -4.07 4.59
C ALA A 291 14.37 -4.77 4.97
N LYS A 292 14.34 -5.70 5.92
CA LYS A 292 15.51 -6.45 6.35
C LYS A 292 16.08 -7.34 5.25
N LYS A 293 15.21 -8.01 4.47
CA LYS A 293 15.61 -8.83 3.31
C LYS A 293 16.46 -8.03 2.32
N PHE A 294 16.21 -6.75 2.17
CA PHE A 294 16.90 -5.86 1.24
C PHE A 294 17.88 -4.88 1.91
N ASN A 295 18.42 -5.22 3.07
CA ASN A 295 19.40 -4.41 3.79
C ASN A 295 18.93 -3.00 4.18
N ARG A 296 17.65 -2.85 4.51
CA ARG A 296 17.08 -1.62 5.08
C ARG A 296 16.78 -1.82 6.56
N LYS A 297 16.84 -0.75 7.33
CA LYS A 297 16.34 -0.69 8.70
C LYS A 297 14.82 -0.54 8.66
N ALA A 298 14.12 -0.96 9.72
CA ALA A 298 12.68 -0.76 9.82
C ALA A 298 12.26 -0.27 11.21
N ILE A 299 11.30 0.64 11.23
CA ILE A 299 10.55 1.04 12.43
C ILE A 299 9.10 0.65 12.17
N LEU A 300 8.55 -0.19 13.04
CA LEU A 300 7.21 -0.74 12.95
C LEU A 300 6.42 -0.25 14.13
N ILE A 301 5.29 0.42 13.89
CA ILE A 301 4.39 0.88 14.95
C ILE A 301 3.08 0.11 14.85
N GLU A 302 2.63 -0.46 15.95
CA GLU A 302 1.41 -1.24 16.00
C GLU A 302 0.65 -0.98 17.30
N LEU A 303 -0.63 -0.71 17.19
CA LEU A 303 -1.50 -0.41 18.31
C LEU A 303 -1.83 -1.67 19.11
N ASN A 304 -2.17 -2.77 18.42
CA ASN A 304 -2.59 -4.02 19.04
C ASN A 304 -1.37 -4.85 19.52
N PRO A 305 -1.28 -5.15 20.84
CA PRO A 305 -0.15 -5.92 21.38
C PRO A 305 -0.04 -7.34 20.82
N GLU A 306 -1.15 -7.99 20.45
CA GLU A 306 -1.13 -9.34 19.88
C GLU A 306 -0.41 -9.36 18.52
N TYR A 307 -0.62 -8.32 17.70
CA TYR A 307 0.08 -8.21 16.42
C TYR A 307 1.58 -7.95 16.59
N ASN A 308 1.97 -7.23 17.66
CA ASN A 308 3.38 -7.06 17.97
C ASN A 308 4.06 -8.39 18.32
N VAL A 309 3.37 -9.30 19.02
CA VAL A 309 3.88 -10.66 19.29
C VAL A 309 4.04 -11.43 17.97
N ILE A 310 3.00 -11.45 17.13
CA ILE A 310 3.03 -12.11 15.82
C ILE A 310 4.18 -11.57 14.96
N ALA A 311 4.36 -10.25 14.92
CA ALA A 311 5.42 -9.61 14.15
C ALA A 311 6.82 -10.03 14.62
N LYS A 312 7.04 -10.07 15.94
CA LYS A 312 8.30 -10.53 16.56
C LYS A 312 8.59 -11.98 16.20
N GLU A 313 7.62 -12.87 16.37
CA GLU A 313 7.76 -14.29 16.05
C GLU A 313 8.11 -14.51 14.58
N ARG A 314 7.41 -13.83 13.66
CA ARG A 314 7.68 -13.93 12.23
C ARG A 314 9.09 -13.45 11.86
N ILE A 315 9.53 -12.34 12.42
CA ILE A 315 10.85 -11.79 12.17
C ILE A 315 11.92 -12.75 12.70
N ASN A 316 11.72 -13.29 13.90
CA ASN A 316 12.62 -14.25 14.51
C ASN A 316 12.72 -15.56 13.71
N GLN A 317 11.59 -16.10 13.26
CA GLN A 317 11.56 -17.30 12.42
C GLN A 317 12.31 -17.10 11.10
N GLN A 318 12.23 -15.92 10.51
CA GLN A 318 12.83 -15.66 9.20
C GLN A 318 14.33 -15.33 9.28
N PHE A 319 14.80 -14.72 10.36
CA PHE A 319 16.16 -14.20 10.45
C PHE A 319 16.96 -14.77 11.64
N GLY A 320 16.36 -15.61 12.48
CA GLY A 320 17.02 -16.15 13.69
C GLY A 320 17.42 -15.06 14.70
N MET A 321 16.68 -13.94 14.73
CA MET A 321 17.01 -12.77 15.54
C MET A 321 16.04 -12.65 16.72
N PHE A 322 16.59 -12.41 17.90
CA PHE A 322 15.81 -11.86 19.02
C PHE A 322 15.61 -10.36 18.77
N VAL A 323 14.37 -9.93 18.68
CA VAL A 323 13.93 -8.54 18.48
C VAL A 323 13.45 -7.97 19.81
#